data_e1b8071261faf6285d5174ace47e1b40
#
_entry.id   e1b8071261faf6285d5174ace47e1b40
#
_cell.length_a   1.000
_cell.length_b   1.000
_cell.length_c   1.000
_cell.angle_alpha   90.00
_cell.angle_beta   90.00
_cell.angle_gamma   90.00
#
_symmetry.space_group_name_H-M   'P 1'
#
loop_
_entity.id
_entity.type
_entity.pdbx_description
1 polymer ?
#
loop_
_entity_poly.entity_id
_entity_poly.type
_entity_poly.pdbx_seq_one_letter_code
_entity_poly.pdbx_strand_id
1 'polypeptide(L)'
;MKIPDKNYSGFVMLKLENPCFHELQLEVQNNSPLAFEFETDCHVSIGLFIENICIGDVLRTIWHLIPFGAMIKTDELSSQFMNPDASVVKFSLKNPTLSRLNSICQSFPNKNMHPIYNPHVTFGYLPANTEFKIRLTNPFFVICGVMVSYNDNYENSHTMYIAPDKTFSMSVTDKDGKPVQGSGWEADAFSNLK
;
A
#
# COMPACT_ATOMS: atom_id res chain seq x y z
N MET A 1 14.30 7.56 -10.00
CA MET A 1 14.53 6.66 -8.84
C MET A 1 15.27 5.42 -9.34
N LYS A 2 16.45 5.05 -8.81
CA LYS A 2 17.08 3.78 -9.19
C LYS A 2 16.23 2.66 -8.61
N ILE A 3 15.74 1.76 -9.48
CA ILE A 3 15.04 0.54 -9.07
C ILE A 3 16.02 -0.26 -8.21
N PRO A 4 15.65 -0.61 -6.97
CA PRO A 4 16.49 -1.50 -6.16
C PRO A 4 16.71 -2.82 -6.88
N ASP A 5 17.81 -3.49 -6.55
CA ASP A 5 18.14 -4.85 -6.98
C ASP A 5 16.89 -5.73 -7.01
N LYS A 6 16.69 -6.50 -8.08
CA LYS A 6 15.49 -7.31 -8.36
C LYS A 6 15.04 -8.19 -7.19
N ASN A 7 15.97 -8.59 -6.34
CA ASN A 7 15.68 -9.41 -5.14
C ASN A 7 14.99 -8.63 -4.00
N TYR A 8 14.91 -7.30 -4.10
CA TYR A 8 14.36 -6.40 -3.07
C TYR A 8 13.21 -5.56 -3.63
N SER A 9 12.24 -6.21 -4.24
CA SER A 9 11.04 -5.56 -4.79
C SER A 9 9.78 -5.84 -3.96
N GLY A 10 9.92 -6.45 -2.79
CA GLY A 10 8.80 -6.82 -1.94
C GLY A 10 8.17 -5.63 -1.24
N PHE A 11 6.85 -5.53 -1.34
CA PHE A 11 6.02 -4.56 -0.63
C PHE A 11 4.96 -5.30 0.18
N VAL A 12 4.75 -4.86 1.41
CA VAL A 12 3.65 -5.32 2.25
C VAL A 12 2.80 -4.13 2.62
N MET A 13 1.52 -4.21 2.33
CA MET A 13 0.54 -3.14 2.49
C MET A 13 -0.67 -3.66 3.26
N LEU A 14 -1.29 -2.82 4.07
CA LEU A 14 -2.63 -3.10 4.58
C LEU A 14 -3.65 -2.51 3.60
N LYS A 15 -4.56 -3.34 3.14
CA LYS A 15 -5.72 -2.91 2.37
C LYS A 15 -6.68 -2.21 3.30
N LEU A 16 -7.16 -1.08 2.88
CA LEU A 16 -8.06 -0.22 3.65
C LEU A 16 -9.37 -0.04 2.89
N GLU A 17 -10.45 0.11 3.63
CA GLU A 17 -11.75 0.51 3.10
C GLU A 17 -12.21 1.80 3.76
N ASN A 18 -12.80 2.65 2.95
CA ASN A 18 -13.61 3.77 3.39
C ASN A 18 -14.88 3.75 2.54
N PRO A 19 -16.05 3.54 3.15
CA PRO A 19 -17.32 3.44 2.42
C PRO A 19 -17.65 4.67 1.57
N CYS A 20 -17.13 5.84 1.96
CA CYS A 20 -17.37 7.11 1.28
C CYS A 20 -16.14 7.59 0.48
N PHE A 21 -15.17 6.73 0.18
CA PHE A 21 -13.93 7.17 -0.48
C PHE A 21 -14.19 7.75 -1.86
N HIS A 22 -15.06 7.12 -2.63
CA HIS A 22 -15.41 7.58 -3.95
C HIS A 22 -16.24 8.88 -3.92
N GLU A 23 -17.22 8.98 -3.01
CA GLU A 23 -17.98 10.21 -2.82
C GLU A 23 -17.06 11.38 -2.42
N LEU A 24 -16.07 11.09 -1.57
CA LEU A 24 -15.08 12.07 -1.18
C LEU A 24 -14.22 12.51 -2.37
N GLN A 25 -13.82 11.61 -3.26
CA GLN A 25 -13.12 11.96 -4.50
C GLN A 25 -13.96 12.87 -5.38
N LEU A 26 -15.24 12.55 -5.56
CA LEU A 26 -16.18 13.38 -6.33
C LEU A 26 -16.38 14.75 -5.66
N GLU A 27 -16.54 14.81 -4.35
CA GLU A 27 -16.68 16.06 -3.61
C GLU A 27 -15.45 16.96 -3.81
N VAL A 28 -14.25 16.41 -3.64
CA VAL A 28 -12.99 17.14 -3.84
C VAL A 28 -12.87 17.62 -5.28
N GLN A 29 -13.18 16.78 -6.27
CA GLN A 29 -13.11 17.14 -7.68
C GLN A 29 -14.09 18.27 -8.03
N ASN A 30 -15.32 18.21 -7.52
CA ASN A 30 -16.37 19.21 -7.79
C ASN A 30 -16.08 20.57 -7.13
N ASN A 31 -15.37 20.56 -6.00
CA ASN A 31 -15.04 21.76 -5.24
C ASN A 31 -13.64 22.32 -5.53
N SER A 32 -12.86 21.68 -6.40
CA SER A 32 -11.51 22.07 -6.74
C SER A 32 -11.39 22.33 -8.26
N PRO A 33 -10.77 23.45 -8.68
CA PRO A 33 -10.43 23.67 -10.09
C PRO A 33 -9.26 22.79 -10.56
N LEU A 34 -8.63 22.04 -9.65
CA LEU A 34 -7.46 21.22 -9.93
C LEU A 34 -7.89 19.87 -10.53
N ALA A 35 -7.17 19.43 -11.55
CA ALA A 35 -7.37 18.10 -12.14
C ALA A 35 -6.62 17.06 -11.31
N PHE A 36 -7.37 16.16 -10.67
CA PHE A 36 -6.82 15.03 -9.91
C PHE A 36 -6.73 13.78 -10.78
N GLU A 37 -5.61 13.08 -10.69
CA GLU A 37 -5.52 11.66 -11.02
C GLU A 37 -5.71 10.88 -9.72
N PHE A 38 -6.91 10.31 -9.53
CA PHE A 38 -7.26 9.65 -8.28
C PHE A 38 -6.64 8.26 -8.15
N GLU A 39 -6.19 7.95 -6.93
CA GLU A 39 -5.79 6.58 -6.57
C GLU A 39 -7.03 5.69 -6.48
N THR A 40 -6.94 4.50 -7.05
CA THR A 40 -8.04 3.52 -7.05
C THR A 40 -7.93 2.53 -5.91
N ASP A 41 -6.71 2.32 -5.39
CA ASP A 41 -6.41 1.32 -4.37
C ASP A 41 -6.11 1.97 -3.02
N CYS A 42 -7.09 1.90 -2.11
CA CYS A 42 -6.93 2.43 -0.77
C CYS A 42 -6.08 1.50 0.09
N HIS A 43 -4.81 1.86 0.33
CA HIS A 43 -3.87 1.08 1.12
C HIS A 43 -2.90 1.94 1.92
N VAL A 44 -2.25 1.33 2.92
CA VAL A 44 -1.09 1.90 3.61
C VAL A 44 0.08 0.91 3.56
N SER A 45 1.22 1.37 3.07
CA SER A 45 2.44 0.56 3.04
C SER A 45 3.01 0.41 4.44
N ILE A 46 3.31 -0.83 4.86
CA ILE A 46 3.95 -1.15 6.14
C ILE A 46 5.34 -1.79 5.95
N GLY A 47 5.64 -2.32 4.77
CA GLY A 47 6.94 -2.88 4.42
C GLY A 47 7.32 -2.49 3.00
N LEU A 48 8.53 -1.97 2.81
CA LEU A 48 9.03 -1.48 1.53
C LEU A 48 10.38 -2.12 1.21
N PHE A 49 10.55 -2.52 -0.04
CA PHE A 49 11.80 -3.08 -0.57
C PHE A 49 12.35 -4.26 0.24
N ILE A 50 11.45 -5.11 0.74
CA ILE A 50 11.77 -6.34 1.45
C ILE A 50 12.35 -7.34 0.44
N GLU A 51 13.32 -8.15 0.88
CA GLU A 51 13.82 -9.25 0.07
C GLU A 51 12.70 -10.24 -0.25
N ASN A 52 12.52 -10.57 -1.53
CA ASN A 52 11.36 -11.33 -2.02
C ASN A 52 11.17 -12.66 -1.30
N ILE A 53 12.26 -13.38 -1.01
CA ILE A 53 12.20 -14.67 -0.31
C ILE A 53 11.72 -14.53 1.15
N CYS A 54 11.80 -13.36 1.74
CA CYS A 54 11.39 -13.10 3.12
C CYS A 54 9.91 -12.76 3.26
N ILE A 55 9.18 -12.51 2.18
CA ILE A 55 7.78 -12.05 2.20
C ILE A 55 6.88 -13.00 3.01
N GLY A 56 7.01 -14.30 2.80
CA GLY A 56 6.23 -15.31 3.56
C GLY A 56 6.51 -15.27 5.06
N ASP A 57 7.76 -15.06 5.47
CA ASP A 57 8.15 -14.97 6.89
C ASP A 57 7.64 -13.66 7.51
N VAL A 58 7.72 -12.56 6.77
CA VAL A 58 7.14 -11.28 7.18
C VAL A 58 5.65 -11.46 7.47
N LEU A 59 4.89 -12.02 6.52
CA LEU A 59 3.45 -12.25 6.68
C LEU A 59 3.14 -13.13 7.88
N ARG A 60 3.83 -14.26 8.05
CA ARG A 60 3.66 -15.13 9.23
C ARG A 60 3.88 -14.38 10.54
N THR A 61 4.88 -13.50 10.56
CA THR A 61 5.23 -12.75 11.77
C THR A 61 4.19 -11.67 12.11
N ILE A 62 3.69 -10.93 11.10
CA ILE A 62 2.79 -9.79 11.36
C ILE A 62 1.32 -10.19 11.41
N TRP A 63 0.89 -11.32 10.83
CA TRP A 63 -0.50 -11.68 10.63
C TRP A 63 -1.37 -11.54 11.89
N HIS A 64 -0.89 -12.09 13.00
CA HIS A 64 -1.60 -12.05 14.27
C HIS A 64 -1.59 -10.67 14.97
N LEU A 65 -0.82 -9.75 14.44
CA LEU A 65 -0.71 -8.38 14.97
C LEU A 65 -1.58 -7.39 14.20
N ILE A 66 -2.12 -7.80 13.05
CA ILE A 66 -2.96 -6.94 12.22
C ILE A 66 -4.35 -6.84 12.85
N PRO A 67 -4.80 -5.64 13.25
CA PRO A 67 -6.10 -5.46 13.85
C PRO A 67 -7.17 -5.31 12.76
N PHE A 68 -7.51 -6.40 12.08
CA PHE A 68 -8.58 -6.39 11.09
C PHE A 68 -9.89 -5.83 11.66
N GLY A 69 -10.59 -5.03 10.88
CA GLY A 69 -11.79 -4.33 11.30
C GLY A 69 -11.52 -3.07 12.14
N ALA A 70 -10.27 -2.82 12.54
CA ALA A 70 -9.95 -1.60 13.29
C ALA A 70 -10.07 -0.36 12.42
N MET A 71 -10.62 0.70 13.03
CA MET A 71 -10.77 2.01 12.41
C MET A 71 -9.54 2.87 12.64
N ILE A 72 -9.00 3.46 11.58
CA ILE A 72 -7.93 4.45 11.62
C ILE A 72 -8.53 5.80 11.25
N LYS A 73 -8.50 6.74 12.19
CA LYS A 73 -8.99 8.11 11.97
C LYS A 73 -7.89 8.99 11.39
N THR A 74 -8.29 9.92 10.56
CA THR A 74 -7.46 11.02 10.05
C THR A 74 -8.32 12.28 9.97
N ASP A 75 -7.73 13.44 9.80
CA ASP A 75 -8.45 14.72 9.76
C ASP A 75 -7.94 15.66 8.65
N GLU A 76 -6.85 15.30 8.03
CA GLU A 76 -6.18 16.16 7.05
C GLU A 76 -5.85 15.41 5.76
N LEU A 77 -6.21 16.02 4.65
CA LEU A 77 -5.79 15.66 3.31
C LEU A 77 -4.89 16.76 2.79
N SER A 78 -3.65 16.44 2.45
CA SER A 78 -2.67 17.43 2.03
C SER A 78 -1.73 16.92 0.93
N SER A 79 -1.23 17.84 0.11
CA SER A 79 -0.23 17.52 -0.88
C SER A 79 1.17 17.38 -0.25
N GLN A 80 1.96 16.51 -0.83
CA GLN A 80 3.38 16.38 -0.54
C GLN A 80 4.13 16.20 -1.86
N PHE A 81 5.23 16.94 -2.00
CA PHE A 81 6.08 16.86 -3.19
C PHE A 81 7.01 15.64 -3.06
N MET A 82 6.72 14.58 -3.80
CA MET A 82 7.51 13.35 -3.79
C MET A 82 8.19 13.07 -5.12
N ASN A 83 7.66 13.67 -6.20
CA ASN A 83 8.09 13.43 -7.57
C ASN A 83 8.20 14.80 -8.27
N PRO A 84 9.27 15.08 -9.06
CA PRO A 84 9.38 16.31 -9.83
C PRO A 84 8.23 16.51 -10.83
N ASP A 85 7.52 15.45 -11.19
CA ASP A 85 6.43 15.47 -12.17
C ASP A 85 5.04 15.56 -11.53
N ALA A 86 4.90 15.30 -10.22
CA ALA A 86 3.60 15.29 -9.55
C ALA A 86 3.68 15.64 -8.05
N SER A 87 2.62 16.25 -7.54
CA SER A 87 2.35 16.41 -6.11
C SER A 87 1.41 15.30 -5.65
N VAL A 88 1.83 14.50 -4.67
CA VAL A 88 1.02 13.44 -4.09
C VAL A 88 0.10 14.01 -3.03
N VAL A 89 -1.20 13.80 -3.18
CA VAL A 89 -2.21 14.17 -2.17
C VAL A 89 -2.55 12.95 -1.33
N LYS A 90 -2.44 13.08 -0.02
CA LYS A 90 -2.53 11.93 0.89
C LYS A 90 -3.17 12.27 2.23
N PHE A 91 -3.76 11.25 2.85
CA PHE A 91 -4.12 11.25 4.24
C PHE A 91 -2.93 10.80 5.09
N SER A 92 -2.48 11.61 6.00
CA SER A 92 -1.49 11.21 7.00
C SER A 92 -2.16 10.41 8.11
N LEU A 93 -1.61 9.24 8.43
CA LEU A 93 -2.16 8.36 9.44
C LEU A 93 -1.29 8.41 10.71
N LYS A 94 -1.92 8.61 11.85
CA LYS A 94 -1.24 8.57 13.17
C LYS A 94 -1.74 7.34 13.93
N ASN A 95 -1.07 6.21 13.75
CA ASN A 95 -1.48 4.97 14.40
C ASN A 95 -0.25 4.17 14.88
N PRO A 96 -0.11 3.94 16.21
CA PRO A 96 1.03 3.20 16.77
C PRO A 96 1.16 1.78 16.25
N THR A 97 0.06 1.12 15.91
CA THR A 97 0.08 -0.24 15.34
C THR A 97 0.74 -0.25 13.98
N LEU A 98 0.48 0.74 13.12
CA LEU A 98 1.15 0.85 11.83
C LEU A 98 2.66 1.00 11.99
N SER A 99 3.10 1.83 12.92
CA SER A 99 4.53 2.01 13.22
C SER A 99 5.16 0.72 13.75
N ARG A 100 4.45 -0.02 14.60
CA ARG A 100 4.92 -1.32 15.10
C ARG A 100 5.04 -2.35 13.98
N LEU A 101 4.03 -2.47 13.13
CA LEU A 101 4.05 -3.37 11.97
C LEU A 101 5.20 -3.03 11.02
N ASN A 102 5.39 -1.74 10.73
CA ASN A 102 6.51 -1.28 9.92
C ASN A 102 7.86 -1.67 10.55
N SER A 103 8.05 -1.45 11.86
CA SER A 103 9.30 -1.81 12.54
C SER A 103 9.61 -3.30 12.44
N ILE A 104 8.57 -4.16 12.49
CA ILE A 104 8.74 -5.60 12.31
C ILE A 104 9.12 -5.90 10.86
N CYS A 105 8.44 -5.33 9.87
CA CYS A 105 8.79 -5.51 8.46
C CYS A 105 10.24 -5.07 8.18
N GLN A 106 10.68 -3.96 8.77
CA GLN A 106 12.04 -3.45 8.62
C GLN A 106 13.12 -4.29 9.33
N SER A 107 12.74 -5.21 10.22
CA SER A 107 13.70 -6.16 10.84
C SER A 107 14.12 -7.29 9.91
N PHE A 108 13.40 -7.51 8.80
CA PHE A 108 13.79 -8.43 7.75
C PHE A 108 14.74 -7.76 6.75
N PRO A 109 15.53 -8.52 5.99
CA PRO A 109 16.39 -7.98 4.93
C PRO A 109 15.59 -7.08 4.00
N ASN A 110 16.01 -5.81 3.88
CA ASN A 110 15.34 -4.81 3.07
C ASN A 110 16.34 -3.76 2.55
N LYS A 111 15.94 -3.01 1.54
CA LYS A 111 16.67 -1.86 0.99
C LYS A 111 15.85 -0.56 1.09
N ASN A 112 15.07 -0.42 2.15
CA ASN A 112 14.29 0.79 2.36
C ASN A 112 15.20 2.00 2.54
N MET A 113 15.02 2.99 1.67
CA MET A 113 15.76 4.26 1.69
C MET A 113 15.04 5.37 2.47
N HIS A 114 13.89 5.07 3.06
CA HIS A 114 13.10 6.04 3.83
C HIS A 114 13.37 5.85 5.32
N PRO A 115 14.23 6.68 5.94
CA PRO A 115 14.64 6.50 7.33
C PRO A 115 13.51 6.78 8.33
N ILE A 116 12.51 7.55 7.92
CA ILE A 116 11.35 7.92 8.74
C ILE A 116 10.09 7.32 8.14
N TYR A 117 9.40 6.51 8.91
CA TYR A 117 8.12 5.96 8.51
C TYR A 117 7.00 6.99 8.69
N ASN A 118 6.39 7.38 7.59
CA ASN A 118 5.25 8.29 7.54
C ASN A 118 4.05 7.56 6.92
N PRO A 119 3.24 6.85 7.73
CA PRO A 119 2.11 6.11 7.20
C PRO A 119 1.07 7.05 6.60
N HIS A 120 0.62 6.69 5.42
CA HIS A 120 -0.37 7.48 4.68
C HIS A 120 -1.21 6.63 3.73
N VAL A 121 -2.37 7.14 3.37
CA VAL A 121 -3.16 6.68 2.23
C VAL A 121 -3.03 7.70 1.12
N THR A 122 -2.62 7.27 -0.04
CA THR A 122 -2.63 8.12 -1.24
C THR A 122 -4.07 8.33 -1.69
N PHE A 123 -4.43 9.58 -1.91
CA PHE A 123 -5.74 9.97 -2.41
C PHE A 123 -5.74 10.20 -3.92
N GLY A 124 -4.63 10.72 -4.41
CA GLY A 124 -4.43 11.01 -5.82
C GLY A 124 -3.20 11.88 -6.07
N TYR A 125 -3.08 12.29 -7.30
CA TYR A 125 -1.94 13.06 -7.81
C TYR A 125 -2.41 14.35 -8.44
N LEU A 126 -1.62 15.41 -8.28
CA LEU A 126 -1.78 16.70 -8.91
C LEU A 126 -0.52 17.05 -9.69
N PRO A 127 -0.56 17.99 -10.64
CA PRO A 127 0.65 18.50 -11.29
C PRO A 127 1.72 18.90 -10.26
N ALA A 128 2.99 18.77 -10.64
CA ALA A 128 4.11 19.11 -9.78
C ALA A 128 3.98 20.53 -9.20
N ASN A 129 4.48 20.72 -7.97
CA ASN A 129 4.45 21.97 -7.24
C ASN A 129 3.03 22.54 -6.97
N THR A 130 2.00 21.69 -7.01
CA THR A 130 0.64 22.09 -6.64
C THR A 130 0.44 21.88 -5.16
N GLU A 131 0.13 22.96 -4.43
CA GLU A 131 -0.27 22.89 -3.04
C GLU A 131 -1.76 22.58 -2.93
N PHE A 132 -2.09 21.63 -2.06
CA PHE A 132 -3.45 21.27 -1.72
C PHE A 132 -3.54 20.89 -0.25
N LYS A 133 -4.55 21.42 0.44
CA LYS A 133 -4.81 21.09 1.83
C LYS A 133 -6.26 21.34 2.17
N ILE A 134 -6.92 20.32 2.68
CA ILE A 134 -8.25 20.47 3.26
C ILE A 134 -8.36 19.66 4.57
N ARG A 135 -9.24 20.11 5.46
CA ARG A 135 -9.67 19.32 6.61
C ARG A 135 -11.03 18.72 6.32
N LEU A 136 -11.16 17.46 6.66
CA LEU A 136 -12.38 16.70 6.48
C LEU A 136 -13.03 16.39 7.83
N THR A 137 -14.34 16.24 7.83
CA THR A 137 -15.08 15.88 9.04
C THR A 137 -15.05 14.36 9.21
N ASN A 138 -14.25 13.90 10.18
CA ASN A 138 -14.16 12.49 10.58
C ASN A 138 -13.88 11.47 9.48
N PRO A 139 -12.94 11.67 8.56
CA PRO A 139 -12.56 10.61 7.63
C PRO A 139 -11.92 9.47 8.43
N PHE A 140 -12.25 8.25 8.04
CA PHE A 140 -11.69 7.05 8.65
C PHE A 140 -11.46 5.96 7.62
N PHE A 141 -10.57 5.04 7.94
CA PHE A 141 -10.28 3.86 7.15
C PHE A 141 -10.40 2.62 8.02
N VAL A 142 -10.89 1.53 7.44
CA VAL A 142 -11.00 0.23 8.13
C VAL A 142 -9.99 -0.73 7.50
N ILE A 143 -9.23 -1.44 8.32
CA ILE A 143 -8.28 -2.46 7.84
C ILE A 143 -9.08 -3.69 7.43
N CYS A 144 -9.11 -3.99 6.12
CA CYS A 144 -9.92 -5.07 5.55
C CYS A 144 -9.09 -6.23 4.96
N GLY A 145 -7.77 -6.09 4.86
CA GLY A 145 -6.93 -7.15 4.32
C GLY A 145 -5.45 -6.78 4.28
N VAL A 146 -4.67 -7.68 3.69
CA VAL A 146 -3.24 -7.46 3.42
C VAL A 146 -3.02 -7.59 1.92
N MET A 147 -2.22 -6.71 1.38
CA MET A 147 -1.75 -6.73 0.00
C MET A 147 -0.25 -6.92 -0.02
N VAL A 148 0.22 -7.79 -0.87
CA VAL A 148 1.65 -8.05 -1.08
C VAL A 148 1.96 -7.91 -2.54
N SER A 149 3.04 -7.22 -2.87
CA SER A 149 3.52 -7.12 -4.24
C SER A 149 5.02 -7.36 -4.28
N TYR A 150 5.50 -8.09 -5.28
CA TYR A 150 6.92 -8.31 -5.54
C TYR A 150 7.16 -8.67 -7.01
N ASN A 151 8.39 -8.52 -7.48
CA ASN A 151 8.79 -8.96 -8.82
C ASN A 151 9.57 -10.27 -8.75
N ASP A 152 9.31 -11.17 -9.68
CA ASP A 152 10.09 -12.39 -9.82
C ASP A 152 11.38 -12.17 -10.65
N ASN A 153 12.17 -13.24 -10.82
CA ASN A 153 13.40 -13.21 -11.60
C ASN A 153 13.19 -12.96 -13.10
N TYR A 154 11.94 -13.09 -13.57
CA TYR A 154 11.54 -12.86 -14.97
C TYR A 154 10.92 -11.47 -15.18
N GLU A 155 10.99 -10.61 -14.16
CA GLU A 155 10.40 -9.26 -14.15
C GLU A 155 8.87 -9.24 -14.18
N ASN A 156 8.22 -10.38 -13.87
CA ASN A 156 6.79 -10.38 -13.67
C ASN A 156 6.46 -9.77 -12.30
N SER A 157 5.42 -8.96 -12.26
CA SER A 157 4.91 -8.40 -11.03
C SER A 157 3.80 -9.30 -10.48
N HIS A 158 3.99 -9.74 -9.25
CA HIS A 158 3.03 -10.54 -8.48
C HIS A 158 2.36 -9.63 -7.48
N THR A 159 1.03 -9.59 -7.49
CA THR A 159 0.24 -8.90 -6.48
C THR A 159 -0.76 -9.86 -5.89
N MET A 160 -0.74 -9.99 -4.56
CA MET A 160 -1.63 -10.85 -3.81
C MET A 160 -2.42 -10.02 -2.81
N TYR A 161 -3.71 -10.27 -2.78
CA TYR A 161 -4.62 -9.79 -1.73
C TYR A 161 -5.00 -10.95 -0.83
N ILE A 162 -4.90 -10.76 0.48
CA ILE A 162 -5.24 -11.76 1.51
C ILE A 162 -6.31 -11.15 2.41
N ALA A 163 -7.48 -11.77 2.43
CA ALA A 163 -8.59 -11.37 3.30
C ALA A 163 -8.38 -11.84 4.76
N PRO A 164 -9.12 -11.27 5.74
CA PRO A 164 -8.99 -11.65 7.14
C PRO A 164 -9.22 -13.13 7.44
N ASP A 165 -10.07 -13.80 6.66
CA ASP A 165 -10.36 -15.25 6.73
C ASP A 165 -9.28 -16.10 6.07
N LYS A 166 -8.19 -15.47 5.60
CA LYS A 166 -7.06 -16.09 4.90
C LYS A 166 -7.37 -16.59 3.49
N THR A 167 -8.53 -16.28 2.94
CA THR A 167 -8.74 -16.44 1.49
C THR A 167 -7.88 -15.43 0.76
N PHE A 168 -7.36 -15.80 -0.40
CA PHE A 168 -6.51 -14.92 -1.18
C PHE A 168 -6.86 -14.94 -2.67
N SER A 169 -6.59 -13.85 -3.33
CA SER A 169 -6.57 -13.72 -4.77
C SER A 169 -5.22 -13.19 -5.22
N MET A 170 -4.77 -13.60 -6.40
CA MET A 170 -3.49 -13.21 -6.94
C MET A 170 -3.61 -12.81 -8.40
N SER A 171 -2.84 -11.82 -8.78
CA SER A 171 -2.62 -11.43 -10.16
C SER A 171 -1.13 -11.40 -10.47
N VAL A 172 -0.78 -11.85 -11.67
CA VAL A 172 0.58 -11.78 -12.20
C VAL A 172 0.54 -11.01 -13.50
N THR A 173 1.39 -10.02 -13.63
CA THR A 173 1.56 -9.25 -14.87
C THR A 173 3.01 -9.30 -15.33
N ASP A 174 3.23 -9.35 -16.64
CA ASP A 174 4.56 -9.22 -17.22
C ASP A 174 5.09 -7.78 -17.10
N LYS A 175 6.31 -7.55 -17.58
CA LYS A 175 6.94 -6.22 -17.59
C LYS A 175 6.18 -5.15 -18.37
N ASP A 176 5.28 -5.56 -19.28
CA ASP A 176 4.45 -4.68 -20.10
C ASP A 176 3.05 -4.47 -19.46
N GLY A 177 2.83 -5.02 -18.25
CA GLY A 177 1.56 -4.95 -17.51
C GLY A 177 0.47 -5.90 -18.02
N LYS A 178 0.80 -6.86 -18.90
CA LYS A 178 -0.18 -7.83 -19.42
C LYS A 178 -0.31 -9.01 -18.48
N PRO A 179 -1.55 -9.52 -18.27
CA PRO A 179 -1.78 -10.69 -17.43
C PRO A 179 -0.99 -11.92 -17.93
N VAL A 180 -0.29 -12.57 -17.00
CA VAL A 180 0.40 -13.85 -17.25
C VAL A 180 -0.49 -14.99 -16.75
N GLN A 181 -0.82 -15.95 -17.63
CA GLN A 181 -1.60 -17.12 -17.24
C GLN A 181 -0.72 -18.14 -16.52
N GLY A 182 -1.10 -18.46 -15.27
CA GLY A 182 -0.79 -19.73 -14.63
C GLY A 182 0.63 -19.87 -14.05
N SER A 183 0.83 -19.46 -12.83
CA SER A 183 1.90 -19.98 -11.99
C SER A 183 1.27 -20.51 -10.68
N GLY A 184 1.15 -21.84 -10.56
CA GLY A 184 0.47 -22.49 -9.43
C GLY A 184 1.35 -22.75 -8.19
N TRP A 185 2.62 -22.30 -8.17
CA TRP A 185 3.56 -22.59 -7.06
C TRP A 185 3.34 -21.74 -5.81
N GLU A 186 2.62 -20.64 -5.94
CA GLU A 186 2.44 -19.66 -4.87
C GLU A 186 1.38 -20.08 -3.85
N ALA A 187 0.48 -20.98 -4.21
CA ALA A 187 -0.48 -21.56 -3.28
C ALA A 187 0.23 -22.28 -2.11
N ASP A 188 1.41 -22.85 -2.34
CA ASP A 188 2.18 -23.58 -1.31
C ASP A 188 2.93 -22.64 -0.35
N ALA A 189 3.39 -21.48 -0.81
CA ALA A 189 4.11 -20.52 0.02
C ALA A 189 3.24 -19.93 1.15
N PHE A 190 1.93 -19.87 0.95
CA PHE A 190 0.95 -19.28 1.87
C PHE A 190 0.01 -20.29 2.52
N SER A 191 0.05 -21.57 2.11
CA SER A 191 -0.75 -22.64 2.71
C SER A 191 -0.46 -22.86 4.20
N ASN A 192 0.66 -22.34 4.69
CA ASN A 192 1.14 -22.46 6.08
C ASN A 192 0.85 -21.20 6.94
N LEU A 193 0.00 -20.28 6.52
CA LEU A 193 -0.53 -19.21 7.39
C LEU A 193 -1.56 -19.73 8.42
N LYS A 194 -1.53 -21.03 8.71
CA LYS A 194 -2.38 -21.66 9.72
C LYS A 194 -1.94 -21.31 11.12
#